data_106368d235098b0e10ae9a9cc3780c48
#
_entry.id   106368d235098b0e10ae9a9cc3780c48
#
_cell.length_a   1.000
_cell.length_b   1.000
_cell.length_c   1.000
_cell.angle_alpha   90.00
_cell.angle_beta   90.00
_cell.angle_gamma   90.00
#
_symmetry.space_group_name_H-M   'P 1'
#
loop_
_entity.id
_entity.type
_entity.pdbx_description
1 polymer ?
#
loop_
_entity_poly.entity_id
_entity_poly.type
_entity_poly.pdbx_seq_one_letter_code
_entity_poly.pdbx_strand_id
1 'polypeptide(L)'
;MSLFDRQVIPVPLGDSDDSSELILWPQWLSQQEADSLLAQSIKNIPWRHDSIKMFGKLIPVPRLQNWFADHANTSYTYSGITMGAVLFPDWMADLAQSIGKETCHPFNRALVNYYRDGSDSVDWHADDEPELGSDPIISSLSLGAERVFQLRHNITGEILSLSLPHGSLLLMGSRVQHFYQHRLAKVKALNSPRVNFTFRYMDNQKELSGQL
;
A
#
# COMPACT_ATOMS: atom_id res chain seq x y z
N MET A 1 -2.97 18.22 -14.43
CA MET A 1 -1.70 17.75 -13.83
C MET A 1 -0.74 17.47 -14.96
N SER A 2 0.49 17.97 -14.88
CA SER A 2 1.47 17.81 -15.96
C SER A 2 2.08 16.42 -15.88
N LEU A 3 2.17 15.70 -17.02
CA LEU A 3 2.92 14.45 -17.18
C LEU A 3 4.41 14.57 -16.78
N PHE A 4 4.89 15.79 -16.51
CA PHE A 4 6.28 16.11 -16.21
C PHE A 4 6.66 16.04 -14.73
N ASP A 5 5.70 15.87 -13.82
CA ASP A 5 5.97 15.90 -12.38
C ASP A 5 6.16 14.52 -11.75
N ARG A 6 6.20 13.46 -12.56
CA ARG A 6 6.47 12.09 -12.08
C ARG A 6 7.96 11.74 -12.17
N GLN A 7 8.42 11.00 -11.17
CA GLN A 7 9.77 10.44 -11.13
C GLN A 7 9.69 8.95 -11.48
N VAL A 8 10.43 8.52 -12.51
CA VAL A 8 10.57 7.11 -12.86
C VAL A 8 11.92 6.63 -12.31
N ILE A 9 11.88 5.62 -11.46
CA ILE A 9 13.04 5.10 -10.74
C ILE A 9 13.19 3.64 -11.16
N PRO A 10 14.18 3.31 -12.01
CA PRO A 10 14.45 1.93 -12.38
C PRO A 10 14.97 1.15 -11.16
N VAL A 11 14.48 -0.08 -11.01
CA VAL A 11 14.91 -1.00 -9.95
C VAL A 11 15.40 -2.31 -10.60
N PRO A 12 16.65 -2.73 -10.36
CA PRO A 12 17.19 -3.98 -10.89
C PRO A 12 16.40 -5.20 -10.44
N LEU A 13 16.28 -6.20 -11.30
CA LEU A 13 15.65 -7.49 -11.00
C LEU A 13 16.67 -8.64 -11.08
N GLY A 14 17.63 -8.68 -10.16
CA GLY A 14 18.69 -9.71 -10.14
C GLY A 14 19.94 -9.32 -10.93
N ASP A 15 20.72 -10.33 -11.36
CA ASP A 15 22.04 -10.14 -12.01
C ASP A 15 21.96 -9.86 -13.53
N SER A 16 20.76 -9.73 -14.09
CA SER A 16 20.53 -9.43 -15.50
C SER A 16 20.26 -7.95 -15.72
N ASP A 17 20.39 -7.50 -16.97
CA ASP A 17 19.96 -6.14 -17.40
C ASP A 17 18.43 -5.94 -17.29
N ASP A 18 17.71 -6.91 -16.71
CA ASP A 18 16.27 -6.86 -16.49
C ASP A 18 15.95 -5.95 -15.31
N SER A 19 14.99 -5.06 -15.51
CA SER A 19 14.58 -4.07 -14.51
C SER A 19 13.06 -3.92 -14.47
N SER A 20 12.55 -3.53 -13.32
CA SER A 20 11.23 -2.97 -13.16
C SER A 20 11.35 -1.48 -12.82
N GLU A 21 10.23 -0.85 -12.51
CA GLU A 21 10.23 0.57 -12.17
C GLU A 21 9.32 0.87 -10.99
N LEU A 22 9.72 1.91 -10.27
CA LEU A 22 8.87 2.64 -9.34
C LEU A 22 8.53 3.97 -10.00
N ILE A 23 7.26 4.35 -9.99
CA ILE A 23 6.84 5.66 -10.49
C ILE A 23 6.27 6.44 -9.31
N LEU A 24 6.89 7.57 -9.02
CA LEU A 24 6.46 8.46 -7.93
C LEU A 24 5.92 9.76 -8.50
N TRP A 25 4.69 10.10 -8.12
CA TRP A 25 4.09 11.43 -8.27
C TRP A 25 4.12 12.11 -6.91
N PRO A 26 5.07 13.02 -6.63
CA PRO A 26 5.24 13.62 -5.29
C PRO A 26 4.05 14.47 -4.85
N GLN A 27 3.30 15.02 -5.81
CA GLN A 27 2.13 15.86 -5.60
C GLN A 27 0.98 15.42 -6.51
N TRP A 28 0.56 14.17 -6.40
CA TRP A 28 -0.55 13.65 -7.18
C TRP A 28 -1.88 14.31 -6.81
N LEU A 29 -2.09 14.55 -5.52
CA LEU A 29 -3.18 15.40 -5.01
C LEU A 29 -2.65 16.78 -4.68
N SER A 30 -3.48 17.80 -4.87
CA SER A 30 -3.23 19.11 -4.29
C SER A 30 -3.24 19.03 -2.76
N GLN A 31 -2.62 20.01 -2.08
CA GLN A 31 -2.62 20.09 -0.62
C GLN A 31 -4.05 20.01 -0.04
N GLN A 32 -4.99 20.78 -0.62
CA GLN A 32 -6.37 20.83 -0.15
C GLN A 32 -7.12 19.50 -0.33
N GLU A 33 -6.93 18.80 -1.45
CA GLU A 33 -7.52 17.48 -1.69
C GLU A 33 -6.95 16.45 -0.71
N ALA A 34 -5.64 16.46 -0.52
CA ALA A 34 -4.96 15.55 0.37
C ALA A 34 -5.35 15.77 1.85
N ASP A 35 -5.45 17.03 2.30
CA ASP A 35 -5.92 17.39 3.65
C ASP A 35 -7.36 16.91 3.89
N SER A 36 -8.25 17.16 2.91
CA SER A 36 -9.64 16.75 2.98
C SER A 36 -9.77 15.23 3.04
N LEU A 37 -9.03 14.51 2.20
CA LEU A 37 -9.05 13.06 2.15
C LEU A 37 -8.44 12.44 3.42
N LEU A 38 -7.39 13.02 3.98
CA LEU A 38 -6.81 12.60 5.27
C LEU A 38 -7.84 12.72 6.40
N ALA A 39 -8.48 13.88 6.52
CA ALA A 39 -9.48 14.14 7.56
C ALA A 39 -10.68 13.19 7.42
N GLN A 40 -11.18 13.00 6.20
CA GLN A 40 -12.25 12.07 5.88
C GLN A 40 -11.88 10.64 6.24
N SER A 41 -10.68 10.20 5.89
CA SER A 41 -10.19 8.84 6.16
C SER A 41 -10.10 8.56 7.64
N ILE A 42 -9.47 9.46 8.42
CA ILE A 42 -9.32 9.28 9.88
C ILE A 42 -10.69 9.19 10.55
N LYS A 43 -11.66 9.99 10.10
CA LYS A 43 -13.00 10.07 10.71
C LYS A 43 -13.91 8.90 10.33
N ASN A 44 -13.89 8.46 9.07
CA ASN A 44 -14.95 7.61 8.52
C ASN A 44 -14.54 6.16 8.30
N ILE A 45 -13.24 5.82 8.27
CA ILE A 45 -12.80 4.44 8.13
C ILE A 45 -13.01 3.71 9.46
N PRO A 46 -13.67 2.54 9.46
CA PRO A 46 -13.85 1.73 10.68
C PRO A 46 -12.53 1.01 11.02
N TRP A 47 -11.63 1.74 11.66
CA TRP A 47 -10.29 1.28 12.00
C TRP A 47 -10.29 0.06 12.92
N ARG A 48 -9.45 -0.92 12.59
CA ARG A 48 -9.21 -2.13 13.38
C ARG A 48 -7.81 -2.10 13.96
N HIS A 49 -7.67 -2.63 15.18
CA HIS A 49 -6.38 -2.88 15.79
C HIS A 49 -6.16 -4.39 15.86
N ASP A 50 -5.61 -4.94 14.80
CA ASP A 50 -5.39 -6.38 14.69
C ASP A 50 -4.14 -6.82 15.45
N SER A 51 -4.02 -8.13 15.69
CA SER A 51 -2.85 -8.74 16.33
C SER A 51 -2.36 -9.92 15.52
N ILE A 52 -1.06 -10.08 15.41
CA ILE A 52 -0.41 -11.24 14.81
C ILE A 52 0.08 -12.20 15.88
N LYS A 53 0.08 -13.49 15.60
CA LYS A 53 0.68 -14.50 16.46
C LYS A 53 2.16 -14.66 16.10
N MET A 54 3.06 -14.21 16.98
CA MET A 54 4.49 -14.31 16.80
C MET A 54 5.11 -14.99 18.03
N PHE A 55 5.91 -16.04 17.82
CA PHE A 55 6.54 -16.85 18.90
C PHE A 55 5.54 -17.29 19.97
N GLY A 56 4.33 -17.70 19.55
CA GLY A 56 3.26 -18.16 20.45
C GLY A 56 2.50 -17.06 21.19
N LYS A 57 2.86 -15.78 21.04
CA LYS A 57 2.20 -14.62 21.66
C LYS A 57 1.39 -13.83 20.64
N LEU A 58 0.27 -13.28 21.06
CA LEU A 58 -0.47 -12.27 20.29
C LEU A 58 0.20 -10.92 20.50
N ILE A 59 0.66 -10.32 19.40
CA ILE A 59 1.31 -9.01 19.40
C ILE A 59 0.46 -8.09 18.54
N PRO A 60 -0.04 -6.96 19.09
CA PRO A 60 -0.78 -5.99 18.30
C PRO A 60 0.12 -5.40 17.20
N VAL A 61 -0.41 -5.31 15.98
CA VAL A 61 0.32 -4.64 14.89
C VAL A 61 0.46 -3.15 15.22
N PRO A 62 1.64 -2.56 15.02
CA PRO A 62 1.89 -1.16 15.37
C PRO A 62 1.32 -0.22 14.31
N ARG A 63 0.02 -0.26 14.12
CA ARG A 63 -0.83 0.60 13.29
C ARG A 63 -2.28 0.18 13.42
N LEU A 64 -3.21 1.01 12.98
CA LEU A 64 -4.57 0.60 12.71
C LEU A 64 -4.70 0.30 11.21
N GLN A 65 -5.63 -0.58 10.84
CA GLN A 65 -5.82 -0.94 9.43
C GLN A 65 -7.26 -1.34 9.13
N ASN A 66 -7.62 -1.35 7.85
CA ASN A 66 -8.80 -2.04 7.37
C ASN A 66 -8.65 -2.43 5.91
N TRP A 67 -9.42 -3.42 5.48
CA TRP A 67 -9.43 -3.97 4.15
C TRP A 67 -10.73 -3.65 3.43
N PHE A 68 -10.62 -3.18 2.19
CA PHE A 68 -11.74 -2.76 1.37
C PHE A 68 -11.74 -3.45 0.01
N ALA A 69 -12.94 -3.66 -0.55
CA ALA A 69 -13.16 -4.25 -1.87
C ALA A 69 -14.30 -3.55 -2.60
N ASP A 70 -14.31 -3.68 -3.93
CA ASP A 70 -15.39 -3.17 -4.79
C ASP A 70 -16.67 -4.01 -4.74
N HIS A 71 -16.62 -5.22 -4.16
CA HIS A 71 -17.79 -6.08 -3.97
C HIS A 71 -17.74 -6.81 -2.62
N ALA A 72 -18.92 -7.25 -2.15
CA ALA A 72 -19.07 -7.95 -0.87
C ALA A 72 -18.58 -9.41 -0.96
N ASN A 73 -18.43 -10.03 0.23
CA ASN A 73 -18.08 -11.44 0.43
C ASN A 73 -16.67 -11.84 0.02
N THR A 74 -15.74 -10.91 0.06
CA THR A 74 -14.32 -11.20 -0.10
C THR A 74 -13.60 -11.13 1.24
N SER A 75 -12.65 -12.02 1.44
CA SER A 75 -11.75 -12.00 2.58
C SER A 75 -10.31 -11.91 2.08
N TYR A 76 -9.46 -11.33 2.88
CA TYR A 76 -8.03 -11.23 2.59
C TYR A 76 -7.24 -11.68 3.81
N THR A 77 -6.24 -12.51 3.57
CA THR A 77 -5.35 -12.97 4.64
C THR A 77 -3.97 -12.33 4.44
N TYR A 78 -3.60 -11.45 5.36
CA TYR A 78 -2.31 -10.77 5.39
C TYR A 78 -1.59 -11.05 6.71
N SER A 79 -0.34 -11.50 6.65
CA SER A 79 0.44 -11.84 7.85
C SER A 79 -0.29 -12.73 8.86
N GLY A 80 -1.13 -13.68 8.37
CA GLY A 80 -1.93 -14.58 9.21
C GLY A 80 -3.18 -13.94 9.83
N ILE A 81 -3.55 -12.72 9.44
CA ILE A 81 -4.80 -12.06 9.85
C ILE A 81 -5.79 -12.15 8.69
N THR A 82 -6.92 -12.83 8.89
CA THR A 82 -8.02 -12.84 7.93
C THR A 82 -8.96 -11.67 8.21
N MET A 83 -9.18 -10.83 7.22
CA MET A 83 -10.08 -9.68 7.27
C MET A 83 -11.20 -9.87 6.26
N GLY A 84 -12.46 -9.78 6.71
CA GLY A 84 -13.59 -9.59 5.80
C GLY A 84 -13.50 -8.19 5.17
N ALA A 85 -13.72 -8.09 3.86
CA ALA A 85 -13.67 -6.82 3.18
C ALA A 85 -14.88 -5.93 3.56
N VAL A 86 -14.61 -4.66 3.77
CA VAL A 86 -15.63 -3.61 3.78
C VAL A 86 -15.82 -3.15 2.33
N LEU A 87 -17.06 -2.92 1.91
CA LEU A 87 -17.31 -2.35 0.58
C LEU A 87 -16.65 -0.97 0.45
N PHE A 88 -16.12 -0.69 -0.73
CA PHE A 88 -15.68 0.66 -1.06
C PHE A 88 -16.84 1.63 -0.84
N PRO A 89 -16.69 2.65 0.01
CA PRO A 89 -17.57 3.81 -0.07
C PRO A 89 -17.34 4.54 -1.40
N ASP A 90 -18.33 5.26 -1.90
CA ASP A 90 -18.29 5.92 -3.22
C ASP A 90 -17.01 6.72 -3.44
N TRP A 91 -16.59 7.52 -2.46
CA TRP A 91 -15.38 8.32 -2.56
C TRP A 91 -14.09 7.47 -2.72
N MET A 92 -14.06 6.24 -2.18
CA MET A 92 -12.89 5.34 -2.32
C MET A 92 -12.94 4.63 -3.68
N ALA A 93 -14.13 4.32 -4.19
CA ALA A 93 -14.31 3.81 -5.55
C ALA A 93 -13.85 4.85 -6.59
N ASP A 94 -14.24 6.12 -6.42
CA ASP A 94 -13.79 7.23 -7.27
C ASP A 94 -12.27 7.43 -7.20
N LEU A 95 -11.69 7.29 -6.01
CA LEU A 95 -10.25 7.36 -5.80
C LEU A 95 -9.51 6.23 -6.54
N ALA A 96 -9.98 4.99 -6.39
CA ALA A 96 -9.43 3.82 -7.08
C ALA A 96 -9.51 3.98 -8.62
N GLN A 97 -10.63 4.51 -9.12
CA GLN A 97 -10.80 4.80 -10.55
C GLN A 97 -9.83 5.89 -11.04
N SER A 98 -9.65 6.96 -10.25
CA SER A 98 -8.75 8.06 -10.59
C SER A 98 -7.28 7.60 -10.63
N ILE A 99 -6.87 6.80 -9.65
CA ILE A 99 -5.54 6.15 -9.63
C ILE A 99 -5.40 5.21 -10.83
N GLY A 100 -6.43 4.44 -11.14
CA GLY A 100 -6.43 3.53 -12.29
C GLY A 100 -6.25 4.23 -13.62
N LYS A 101 -6.87 5.41 -13.80
CA LYS A 101 -6.68 6.27 -14.99
C LYS A 101 -5.25 6.83 -15.08
N GLU A 102 -4.69 7.28 -13.94
CA GLU A 102 -3.34 7.85 -13.91
C GLU A 102 -2.27 6.81 -14.20
N THR A 103 -2.44 5.62 -13.64
CA THR A 103 -1.43 4.55 -13.72
C THR A 103 -1.64 3.59 -14.89
N CYS A 104 -2.77 3.67 -15.59
CA CYS A 104 -3.21 2.72 -16.63
C CYS A 104 -3.38 1.28 -16.13
N HIS A 105 -3.69 1.09 -14.82
CA HIS A 105 -3.94 -0.21 -14.20
C HIS A 105 -5.23 -0.19 -13.39
N PRO A 106 -6.07 -1.24 -13.46
CA PRO A 106 -7.27 -1.33 -12.62
C PRO A 106 -6.90 -1.66 -11.17
N PHE A 107 -7.73 -1.18 -10.24
CA PHE A 107 -7.64 -1.49 -8.81
C PHE A 107 -9.04 -1.74 -8.26
N ASN A 108 -9.20 -2.84 -7.52
CA ASN A 108 -10.48 -3.24 -6.94
C ASN A 108 -10.39 -3.64 -5.47
N ARG A 109 -9.21 -3.51 -4.86
CA ARG A 109 -8.93 -3.79 -3.45
C ARG A 109 -8.06 -2.69 -2.87
N ALA A 110 -8.26 -2.41 -1.58
CA ALA A 110 -7.40 -1.49 -0.84
C ALA A 110 -7.16 -1.96 0.59
N LEU A 111 -5.89 -2.11 0.97
CA LEU A 111 -5.48 -2.15 2.37
C LEU A 111 -5.18 -0.72 2.81
N VAL A 112 -5.91 -0.24 3.82
CA VAL A 112 -5.69 1.10 4.35
C VAL A 112 -5.04 0.98 5.72
N ASN A 113 -3.89 1.64 5.88
CA ASN A 113 -3.10 1.66 7.10
C ASN A 113 -3.11 3.06 7.71
N TYR A 114 -3.36 3.14 9.01
CA TYR A 114 -3.29 4.37 9.78
C TYR A 114 -2.16 4.26 10.80
N TYR A 115 -1.10 5.02 10.55
CA TYR A 115 0.03 5.24 11.46
C TYR A 115 -0.27 6.48 12.28
N ARG A 116 -0.54 6.31 13.58
CA ARG A 116 -0.98 7.37 14.48
C ARG A 116 0.11 8.41 14.73
N ASP A 117 1.33 7.93 14.76
CA ASP A 117 2.55 8.73 14.96
C ASP A 117 3.79 7.95 14.46
N GLY A 118 4.97 8.43 14.78
CA GLY A 118 6.22 7.79 14.39
C GLY A 118 6.55 6.48 15.09
N SER A 119 5.84 6.10 16.14
CA SER A 119 6.00 4.79 16.79
C SER A 119 5.33 3.66 16.02
N ASP A 120 4.35 3.99 15.19
CA ASP A 120 3.69 3.04 14.29
C ASP A 120 4.56 2.76 13.05
N SER A 121 4.53 1.51 12.60
CA SER A 121 5.44 1.01 11.56
C SER A 121 4.88 -0.25 10.88
N VAL A 122 5.53 -0.64 9.78
CA VAL A 122 5.46 -1.98 9.22
C VAL A 122 6.88 -2.44 8.90
N ASP A 123 7.22 -3.66 9.29
CA ASP A 123 8.55 -4.24 9.07
C ASP A 123 8.69 -4.79 7.65
N TRP A 124 9.85 -5.32 7.30
CA TRP A 124 10.16 -5.88 6.00
C TRP A 124 9.16 -6.95 5.58
N HIS A 125 8.51 -6.74 4.45
CA HIS A 125 7.54 -7.66 3.83
C HIS A 125 7.45 -7.37 2.32
N ALA A 126 6.86 -8.28 1.59
CA ALA A 126 6.40 -8.08 0.22
C ALA A 126 4.87 -8.24 0.20
N ASP A 127 4.21 -7.63 -0.77
CA ASP A 127 2.80 -7.86 -1.08
C ASP A 127 2.74 -8.93 -2.19
N ASP A 128 2.99 -10.17 -1.80
CA ASP A 128 3.17 -11.34 -2.69
C ASP A 128 2.18 -12.48 -2.40
N GLU A 129 1.05 -12.13 -1.80
CA GLU A 129 0.00 -13.10 -1.51
C GLU A 129 -0.53 -13.73 -2.80
N PRO A 130 -0.82 -15.04 -2.81
CA PRO A 130 -1.26 -15.77 -4.01
C PRO A 130 -2.48 -15.16 -4.71
N GLU A 131 -3.37 -14.52 -3.95
CA GLU A 131 -4.57 -13.87 -4.44
C GLU A 131 -4.28 -12.67 -5.34
N LEU A 132 -3.10 -12.08 -5.22
CA LEU A 132 -2.66 -10.94 -6.04
C LEU A 132 -2.10 -11.38 -7.40
N GLY A 133 -1.91 -12.70 -7.61
CA GLY A 133 -1.31 -13.24 -8.82
C GLY A 133 0.21 -13.21 -8.81
N SER A 134 0.83 -13.58 -9.95
CA SER A 134 2.28 -13.77 -10.05
C SER A 134 3.05 -12.45 -10.06
N ASP A 135 2.48 -11.39 -10.61
CA ASP A 135 3.20 -10.13 -10.85
C ASP A 135 2.34 -8.91 -10.46
N PRO A 136 2.01 -8.75 -9.17
CA PRO A 136 1.10 -7.70 -8.75
C PRO A 136 1.69 -6.30 -8.98
N ILE A 137 0.87 -5.43 -9.53
CA ILE A 137 1.14 -3.99 -9.61
C ILE A 137 0.42 -3.33 -8.44
N ILE A 138 1.17 -2.62 -7.63
CA ILE A 138 0.67 -2.04 -6.38
C ILE A 138 0.75 -0.51 -6.46
N SER A 139 -0.35 0.16 -6.14
CA SER A 139 -0.38 1.62 -6.02
C SER A 139 -0.53 2.04 -4.56
N SER A 140 0.30 2.98 -4.13
CA SER A 140 0.38 3.43 -2.73
C SER A 140 0.20 4.94 -2.64
N LEU A 141 -0.96 5.39 -2.13
CA LEU A 141 -1.26 6.80 -1.87
C LEU A 141 -0.92 7.13 -0.41
N SER A 142 -0.14 8.19 -0.20
CA SER A 142 0.31 8.65 1.12
C SER A 142 -0.35 9.97 1.51
N LEU A 143 -0.92 10.02 2.71
CA LEU A 143 -1.57 11.20 3.26
C LEU A 143 -1.05 11.49 4.67
N GLY A 144 -0.84 12.76 5.00
CA GLY A 144 -0.38 13.21 6.30
C GLY A 144 1.14 13.26 6.41
N ALA A 145 1.69 12.80 7.52
CA ALA A 145 3.13 12.91 7.77
C ALA A 145 3.98 12.22 6.69
N GLU A 146 4.98 12.94 6.20
CA GLU A 146 5.98 12.39 5.30
C GLU A 146 6.79 11.30 6.03
N ARG A 147 6.96 10.16 5.36
CA ARG A 147 7.72 9.02 5.88
C ARG A 147 8.64 8.47 4.80
N VAL A 148 9.80 7.98 5.24
CA VAL A 148 10.72 7.26 4.37
C VAL A 148 10.24 5.84 4.19
N PHE A 149 9.95 5.47 2.94
CA PHE A 149 9.64 4.13 2.48
C PHE A 149 10.92 3.48 1.96
N GLN A 150 11.24 2.31 2.47
CA GLN A 150 12.46 1.61 2.12
C GLN A 150 12.15 0.32 1.39
N LEU A 151 12.86 0.09 0.28
CA LEU A 151 12.86 -1.19 -0.44
C LEU A 151 14.25 -1.82 -0.28
N ARG A 152 14.30 -3.11 0.02
CA ARG A 152 15.53 -3.89 0.12
C ARG A 152 15.52 -5.01 -0.89
N HIS A 153 16.52 -5.06 -1.75
CA HIS A 153 16.67 -6.14 -2.72
C HIS A 153 16.94 -7.47 -2.01
N ASN A 154 16.21 -8.53 -2.38
CA ASN A 154 16.25 -9.82 -1.68
C ASN A 154 17.60 -10.55 -1.79
N ILE A 155 18.34 -10.32 -2.89
CA ILE A 155 19.62 -11.00 -3.16
C ILE A 155 20.79 -10.12 -2.68
N THR A 156 20.88 -8.87 -3.16
CA THR A 156 22.03 -8.01 -2.86
C THR A 156 21.97 -7.36 -1.48
N GLY A 157 20.77 -7.24 -0.91
CA GLY A 157 20.55 -6.53 0.36
C GLY A 157 20.61 -5.00 0.24
N GLU A 158 20.83 -4.47 -0.97
CA GLU A 158 20.83 -3.01 -1.20
C GLU A 158 19.50 -2.39 -0.83
N ILE A 159 19.56 -1.20 -0.25
CA ILE A 159 18.37 -0.48 0.21
C ILE A 159 18.20 0.81 -0.58
N LEU A 160 17.06 0.90 -1.27
CA LEU A 160 16.55 2.12 -1.86
C LEU A 160 15.61 2.79 -0.84
N SER A 161 15.76 4.10 -0.65
CA SER A 161 14.92 4.90 0.27
C SER A 161 14.20 6.01 -0.50
N LEU A 162 12.88 6.08 -0.39
CA LEU A 162 12.03 7.08 -1.02
C LEU A 162 11.29 7.88 0.05
N SER A 163 11.30 9.19 -0.07
CA SER A 163 10.40 10.03 0.72
C SER A 163 9.00 10.02 0.10
N LEU A 164 7.99 9.75 0.90
CA LEU A 164 6.59 9.76 0.47
C LEU A 164 5.85 10.93 1.14
N PRO A 165 5.81 12.09 0.47
CA PRO A 165 5.16 13.27 1.01
C PRO A 165 3.64 13.16 1.00
N HIS A 166 2.99 14.11 1.65
CA HIS A 166 1.54 14.25 1.69
C HIS A 166 0.95 14.44 0.29
N GLY A 167 -0.05 13.62 -0.07
CA GLY A 167 -0.67 13.63 -1.39
C GLY A 167 0.14 12.93 -2.48
N SER A 168 1.24 12.24 -2.13
CA SER A 168 2.05 11.49 -3.11
C SER A 168 1.43 10.14 -3.46
N LEU A 169 1.59 9.75 -4.73
CA LEU A 169 1.23 8.44 -5.26
C LEU A 169 2.50 7.71 -5.72
N LEU A 170 2.70 6.50 -5.24
CA LEU A 170 3.77 5.60 -5.69
C LEU A 170 3.16 4.40 -6.40
N LEU A 171 3.61 4.11 -7.62
CA LEU A 171 3.33 2.85 -8.31
C LEU A 171 4.56 1.96 -8.22
N MET A 172 4.38 0.75 -7.75
CA MET A 172 5.37 -0.33 -7.78
C MET A 172 5.02 -1.24 -8.96
N GLY A 173 5.90 -1.30 -9.94
CA GLY A 173 5.73 -2.06 -11.17
C GLY A 173 5.73 -3.57 -10.95
N SER A 174 5.46 -4.31 -12.01
CA SER A 174 5.45 -5.78 -11.98
C SER A 174 6.79 -6.34 -11.50
N ARG A 175 6.76 -7.51 -10.84
CA ARG A 175 7.92 -8.23 -10.29
C ARG A 175 8.65 -7.54 -9.13
N VAL A 176 8.34 -6.27 -8.80
CA VAL A 176 8.97 -5.59 -7.64
C VAL A 176 8.76 -6.40 -6.35
N GLN A 177 7.57 -6.98 -6.15
CA GLN A 177 7.25 -7.75 -4.95
C GLN A 177 8.04 -9.08 -4.85
N HIS A 178 8.54 -9.63 -5.96
CA HIS A 178 9.39 -10.82 -5.96
C HIS A 178 10.84 -10.52 -5.56
N PHE A 179 11.34 -9.38 -6.02
CA PHE A 179 12.77 -9.04 -5.87
C PHE A 179 13.04 -8.14 -4.68
N TYR A 180 12.01 -7.51 -4.13
CA TYR A 180 12.16 -6.55 -3.03
C TYR A 180 11.19 -6.83 -1.89
N GLN A 181 11.70 -6.66 -0.68
CA GLN A 181 10.87 -6.38 0.49
C GLN A 181 10.83 -4.88 0.73
N HIS A 182 9.75 -4.41 1.34
CA HIS A 182 9.62 -3.00 1.70
C HIS A 182 9.19 -2.84 3.16
N ARG A 183 9.46 -1.66 3.72
CA ARG A 183 9.07 -1.31 5.09
C ARG A 183 8.80 0.17 5.26
N LEU A 184 8.09 0.49 6.35
CA LEU A 184 7.98 1.82 6.93
C LEU A 184 8.52 1.79 8.35
N ALA A 185 9.78 2.20 8.54
CA ALA A 185 10.45 2.12 9.83
C ALA A 185 9.89 3.15 10.83
N LYS A 186 10.04 2.88 12.14
CA LYS A 186 9.72 3.85 13.20
C LYS A 186 10.55 5.11 13.07
N VAL A 187 9.95 6.25 13.41
CA VAL A 187 10.61 7.56 13.42
C VAL A 187 10.44 8.21 14.79
N LYS A 188 11.55 8.48 15.48
CA LYS A 188 11.50 9.16 16.78
C LYS A 188 10.98 10.58 16.64
N ALA A 189 10.23 11.05 17.64
CA ALA A 189 9.72 12.42 17.74
C ALA A 189 8.80 12.90 16.61
N LEU A 190 8.25 12.00 15.81
CA LEU A 190 7.18 12.30 14.85
C LEU A 190 5.83 12.09 15.53
N ASN A 191 5.07 13.18 15.75
CA ASN A 191 3.78 13.15 16.46
C ASN A 191 2.59 13.41 15.52
N SER A 192 2.80 13.33 14.20
CA SER A 192 1.77 13.58 13.20
C SER A 192 1.31 12.28 12.56
N PRO A 193 0.00 12.15 12.25
CA PRO A 193 -0.56 10.95 11.66
C PRO A 193 -0.21 10.81 10.18
N ARG A 194 -0.22 9.55 9.70
CA ARG A 194 -0.16 9.20 8.29
C ARG A 194 -1.21 8.14 7.98
N VAL A 195 -1.96 8.34 6.90
CA VAL A 195 -2.81 7.30 6.30
C VAL A 195 -2.19 6.87 4.98
N ASN A 196 -2.20 5.58 4.72
CA ASN A 196 -1.72 5.03 3.46
C ASN A 196 -2.76 4.08 2.87
N PHE A 197 -3.08 4.28 1.61
CA PHE A 197 -3.92 3.38 0.82
C PHE A 197 -3.03 2.57 -0.09
N THR A 198 -3.03 1.26 0.08
CA THR A 198 -2.34 0.33 -0.82
C THR A 198 -3.38 -0.35 -1.69
N PHE A 199 -3.50 0.13 -2.94
CA PHE A 199 -4.44 -0.40 -3.93
C PHE A 199 -3.84 -1.56 -4.70
N ARG A 200 -4.68 -2.59 -4.95
CA ARG A 200 -4.32 -3.83 -5.61
C ARG A 200 -5.44 -4.25 -6.56
N TYR A 201 -5.10 -5.08 -7.53
CA TYR A 201 -6.09 -5.79 -8.33
C TYR A 201 -6.09 -7.27 -7.96
N MET A 202 -7.28 -7.82 -7.72
CA MET A 202 -7.49 -9.26 -7.51
C MET A 202 -8.53 -9.76 -8.52
N ASP A 203 -8.23 -10.90 -9.14
CA ASP A 203 -9.14 -11.53 -10.08
C ASP A 203 -10.27 -12.24 -9.34
N ASN A 204 -11.49 -11.71 -9.48
CA ASN A 204 -12.68 -12.22 -8.81
C ASN A 204 -13.02 -13.67 -9.17
N GLN A 205 -12.58 -14.16 -10.33
CA GLN A 205 -12.85 -15.54 -10.75
C GLN A 205 -11.98 -16.57 -10.00
N LYS A 206 -10.79 -16.16 -9.57
CA LYS A 206 -9.89 -17.02 -8.77
C LYS A 206 -10.35 -17.16 -7.32
N GLU A 207 -11.00 -16.13 -6.76
CA GLU A 207 -11.56 -16.19 -5.39
C GLU A 207 -12.67 -17.25 -5.25
N LEU A 208 -13.49 -17.44 -6.30
CA LEU A 208 -14.58 -18.43 -6.29
C LEU A 208 -14.10 -19.88 -6.46
N SER A 209 -12.91 -20.09 -7.05
CA SER A 209 -12.35 -21.42 -7.29
C SER A 209 -11.51 -21.96 -6.13
N GLY A 210 -11.12 -21.13 -5.19
CA GLY A 210 -10.36 -21.52 -3.98
C GLY A 210 -11.23 -21.95 -2.79
N GLN A 211 -12.56 -21.99 -2.94
CA GLN A 211 -13.51 -22.37 -1.89
C GLN A 211 -14.15 -23.77 -2.11
N LEU A 212 -13.51 -24.64 -2.92
CA LEU A 212 -13.91 -26.03 -3.11
C LEU A 212 -12.92 -27.01 -2.47
#